data_b0abdf7fc567a03f2b2d66e1db0d9a30
#
_entry.id   b0abdf7fc567a03f2b2d66e1db0d9a30
#
_cell.length_a   1.000
_cell.length_b   1.000
_cell.length_c   1.000
_cell.angle_alpha   90.00
_cell.angle_beta   90.00
_cell.angle_gamma   90.00
#
_symmetry.space_group_name_H-M   'P 1'
#
loop_
_entity.id
_entity.type
_entity.pdbx_description
1 polymer ?
#
loop_
_entity_poly.entity_id
_entity_poly.type
_entity_poly.pdbx_seq_one_letter_code
_entity_poly.pdbx_strand_id
1 'polypeptide(L)'
;MRARAREHRRTRAEILAARAEPGIQHSRGKLTVEERLAALFDEGSCVEVETLRRHRASGFGLEAKRPYGDGVVAGWGAVDGRRVFYYAHDFRVFGGSLGEAHAAKIHKVMDLALATGAPLIALCDGAGARIQEGVVALAGYGGIFSRHVRGSGVIPQISVVLGPCAGGAAYAPALCDFVFMVRGAGQMYVTGPDVVRAVTGEQVTHEDLGGADVHARTSGVAAFVHDDERECFEAVRTLLAFLPDNNHTAPPWTPPADTPDRRCEALLDLVPAELNRVYDVRAVLGEVFDDGDYLEVHESWAPNVVCALARLDGHPVGVLANQAAVLAGALDIAAAQKAARFVQLCDAFHLPIVSLVDVPGFLPGTDQERDGIIRHGAKLLYAYCDATVPRVQVVLRKAYGGAYIVMDSRSIGADLSYAWPVNEIAVMGAQAAADVLFRREIAAAADPEAVRTQRMTEYRRQLTHPDYAAEHGLVDDVIDPSDTRPILIEALAMLRGKYEPNPVRKHGNPPM
;
A
#
# COMPACT_ATOMS: atom_id res chain seq x y z
N MET A 1 27.50 38.96 22.85
CA MET A 1 26.78 38.36 21.71
C MET A 1 27.72 37.63 20.73
N ARG A 2 28.69 38.31 20.07
CA ARG A 2 29.57 37.69 19.01
C ARG A 2 30.38 36.48 19.48
N ALA A 3 30.92 36.48 20.70
CA ALA A 3 31.69 35.35 21.25
C ALA A 3 30.77 34.12 21.47
N ARG A 4 29.60 34.30 22.10
CA ARG A 4 28.61 33.21 22.29
C ARG A 4 28.06 32.67 20.98
N ALA A 5 27.84 33.52 19.98
CA ALA A 5 27.42 33.11 18.65
C ALA A 5 28.49 32.27 17.93
N ARG A 6 29.77 32.59 18.12
CA ARG A 6 30.90 31.78 17.60
C ARG A 6 30.96 30.41 18.28
N GLU A 7 30.87 30.35 19.59
CA GLU A 7 30.85 29.15 20.39
C GLU A 7 29.70 28.24 19.95
N HIS A 8 28.48 28.79 19.81
CA HIS A 8 27.32 28.04 19.36
C HIS A 8 27.52 27.48 17.94
N ARG A 9 28.05 28.25 17.00
CA ARG A 9 28.37 27.75 15.65
C ARG A 9 29.38 26.62 15.68
N ARG A 10 30.40 26.71 16.54
CA ARG A 10 31.39 25.64 16.73
C ARG A 10 30.74 24.38 17.25
N THR A 11 29.89 24.44 18.27
CA THR A 11 29.15 23.29 18.81
C THR A 11 28.27 22.63 17.74
N ARG A 12 27.57 23.43 16.91
CA ARG A 12 26.78 22.87 15.82
C ARG A 12 27.64 22.18 14.76
N ALA A 13 28.77 22.78 14.39
CA ALA A 13 29.70 22.17 13.44
C ALA A 13 30.29 20.86 13.99
N GLU A 14 30.63 20.79 15.28
CA GLU A 14 31.09 19.56 15.94
C GLU A 14 30.02 18.46 15.93
N ILE A 15 28.74 18.80 16.15
CA ILE A 15 27.62 17.85 16.07
C ILE A 15 27.50 17.29 14.65
N LEU A 16 27.50 18.13 13.63
CA LEU A 16 27.38 17.71 12.23
C LEU A 16 28.59 16.85 11.81
N ALA A 17 29.81 17.25 12.19
CA ALA A 17 31.01 16.48 11.91
C ALA A 17 30.96 15.09 12.55
N ALA A 18 30.51 14.99 13.81
CA ALA A 18 30.35 13.70 14.48
C ALA A 18 29.28 12.79 13.82
N ARG A 19 28.26 13.39 13.21
CA ARG A 19 27.21 12.65 12.45
C ARG A 19 27.66 12.27 11.05
N ALA A 20 28.57 13.01 10.43
CA ALA A 20 29.13 12.69 9.13
C ALA A 20 30.16 11.55 9.19
N GLU A 21 30.72 11.25 10.38
CA GLU A 21 31.63 10.12 10.55
C GLU A 21 30.92 8.79 10.22
N PRO A 22 31.40 8.02 9.21
CA PRO A 22 30.70 6.83 8.75
C PRO A 22 30.62 5.72 9.81
N GLY A 23 31.66 5.57 10.63
CA GLY A 23 31.71 4.61 11.72
C GLY A 23 31.30 3.20 11.29
N ILE A 24 30.47 2.54 12.12
CA ILE A 24 29.96 1.19 11.88
C ILE A 24 28.96 1.09 10.71
N GLN A 25 28.37 2.20 10.24
CA GLN A 25 27.37 2.18 9.21
C GLN A 25 27.94 1.69 7.87
N HIS A 26 29.02 2.32 7.39
CA HIS A 26 29.65 1.92 6.12
C HIS A 26 30.22 0.49 6.16
N SER A 27 30.74 0.04 7.30
CA SER A 27 31.21 -1.36 7.43
C SER A 27 30.08 -2.39 7.32
N ARG A 28 28.83 -1.96 7.46
CA ARG A 28 27.62 -2.76 7.29
C ARG A 28 26.90 -2.51 5.96
N GLY A 29 27.52 -1.74 5.05
CA GLY A 29 26.91 -1.38 3.78
C GLY A 29 25.74 -0.38 3.91
N LYS A 30 25.64 0.35 5.05
CA LYS A 30 24.53 1.27 5.35
C LYS A 30 24.99 2.73 5.28
N LEU A 31 24.09 3.62 4.93
CA LEU A 31 24.32 5.06 4.95
C LEU A 31 24.25 5.62 6.37
N THR A 32 24.97 6.73 6.61
CA THR A 32 24.79 7.56 7.81
C THR A 32 23.46 8.33 7.74
N VAL A 33 22.99 8.87 8.87
CA VAL A 33 21.75 9.67 8.88
C VAL A 33 21.85 10.88 7.93
N GLU A 34 23.01 11.54 7.91
CA GLU A 34 23.22 12.72 7.03
C GLU A 34 23.18 12.33 5.54
N GLU A 35 23.77 11.18 5.18
CA GLU A 35 23.72 10.66 3.80
C GLU A 35 22.30 10.23 3.41
N ARG A 36 21.53 9.63 4.34
CA ARG A 36 20.12 9.28 4.14
C ARG A 36 19.26 10.51 3.87
N LEU A 37 19.43 11.57 4.68
CA LEU A 37 18.70 12.82 4.49
C LEU A 37 19.08 13.50 3.18
N ALA A 38 20.37 13.50 2.83
CA ALA A 38 20.84 14.05 1.56
C ALA A 38 20.36 13.28 0.33
N ALA A 39 20.12 11.97 0.44
CA ALA A 39 19.58 11.15 -0.64
C ALA A 39 18.06 11.30 -0.81
N LEU A 40 17.34 11.52 0.28
CA LEU A 40 15.87 11.59 0.27
C LEU A 40 15.33 13.00 -0.01
N PHE A 41 15.96 14.04 0.55
CA PHE A 41 15.47 15.42 0.51
C PHE A 41 16.23 16.29 -0.49
N ASP A 42 15.58 17.35 -0.95
CA ASP A 42 16.17 18.35 -1.81
C ASP A 42 17.36 19.02 -1.11
N GLU A 43 18.40 19.34 -1.86
CA GLU A 43 19.65 19.90 -1.34
C GLU A 43 19.40 21.15 -0.49
N GLY A 44 19.94 21.18 0.73
CA GLY A 44 19.87 22.32 1.65
C GLY A 44 18.48 22.58 2.24
N SER A 45 17.47 21.74 1.95
CA SER A 45 16.11 21.95 2.44
C SER A 45 15.87 21.48 3.88
N CYS A 46 16.71 20.58 4.41
CA CYS A 46 16.52 19.98 5.72
C CYS A 46 16.73 20.97 6.87
N VAL A 47 15.74 21.04 7.76
CA VAL A 47 15.79 21.81 9.00
C VAL A 47 15.55 20.89 10.18
N GLU A 48 16.56 20.74 11.04
CA GLU A 48 16.46 19.92 12.25
C GLU A 48 15.87 20.71 13.42
N VAL A 49 14.99 20.07 14.19
CA VAL A 49 14.50 20.58 15.48
C VAL A 49 15.24 19.93 16.65
N GLU A 50 15.39 20.70 17.74
CA GLU A 50 15.99 20.22 19.01
C GLU A 50 17.35 19.54 18.86
N THR A 51 18.20 20.02 17.96
CA THR A 51 19.57 19.52 17.72
C THR A 51 20.39 19.37 19.01
N LEU A 52 20.20 20.28 19.98
CA LEU A 52 20.94 20.31 21.25
C LEU A 52 20.29 19.46 22.35
N ARG A 53 19.18 18.80 22.09
CA ARG A 53 18.50 17.95 23.07
C ARG A 53 19.39 16.79 23.50
N ARG A 54 19.37 16.46 24.82
CA ARG A 54 20.10 15.34 25.41
C ARG A 54 19.18 14.62 26.40
N HIS A 55 19.38 13.31 26.60
CA HIS A 55 18.70 12.59 27.67
C HIS A 55 19.12 13.10 29.05
N ARG A 56 18.27 12.84 30.04
CA ARG A 56 18.49 13.16 31.46
C ARG A 56 18.59 11.90 32.32
N ALA A 57 18.61 10.74 31.68
CA ALA A 57 18.70 9.46 32.36
C ALA A 57 20.00 9.37 33.16
N SER A 58 19.92 8.73 34.32
CA SER A 58 21.01 8.43 35.21
C SER A 58 21.03 6.93 35.51
N GLY A 59 22.20 6.42 35.93
CA GLY A 59 22.40 5.00 36.13
C GLY A 59 22.89 4.26 34.87
N PHE A 60 23.46 3.07 35.06
CA PHE A 60 24.01 2.23 33.99
C PHE A 60 25.05 2.93 33.10
N GLY A 61 25.71 3.98 33.58
CA GLY A 61 26.74 4.76 32.86
C GLY A 61 26.20 5.79 31.87
N LEU A 62 24.89 6.03 31.82
CA LEU A 62 24.27 6.98 30.91
C LEU A 62 24.67 8.43 31.19
N GLU A 63 24.93 8.80 32.47
CA GLU A 63 25.37 10.14 32.87
C GLU A 63 26.68 10.56 32.21
N ALA A 64 27.59 9.61 31.96
CA ALA A 64 28.88 9.86 31.32
C ALA A 64 28.79 10.00 29.80
N LYS A 65 27.71 9.49 29.17
CA LYS A 65 27.52 9.46 27.71
C LYS A 65 26.19 10.15 27.33
N ARG A 66 26.27 11.46 27.08
CA ARG A 66 25.10 12.29 26.78
C ARG A 66 25.25 12.97 25.40
N PRO A 67 25.11 12.22 24.30
CA PRO A 67 25.24 12.76 22.96
C PRO A 67 24.11 13.75 22.65
N TYR A 68 24.41 14.74 21.80
CA TYR A 68 23.41 15.65 21.27
C TYR A 68 22.45 14.90 20.34
N GLY A 69 21.17 15.28 20.35
CA GLY A 69 20.12 14.68 19.55
C GLY A 69 19.59 13.34 20.09
N ASP A 70 20.29 12.73 21.07
CA ASP A 70 19.91 11.46 21.73
C ASP A 70 19.60 10.29 20.77
N GLY A 71 20.34 10.20 19.65
CA GLY A 71 20.20 9.10 18.69
C GLY A 71 19.06 9.25 17.69
N VAL A 72 18.47 10.45 17.55
CA VAL A 72 17.51 10.75 16.49
C VAL A 72 17.71 12.15 15.90
N VAL A 73 17.67 12.23 14.58
CA VAL A 73 17.57 13.48 13.81
C VAL A 73 16.13 13.63 13.35
N ALA A 74 15.48 14.73 13.70
CA ALA A 74 14.08 14.93 13.38
C ALA A 74 13.81 16.39 12.99
N GLY A 75 12.93 16.60 12.00
CA GLY A 75 12.66 17.91 11.45
C GLY A 75 11.77 17.87 10.23
N TRP A 76 12.02 18.75 9.30
CA TRP A 76 11.35 18.80 8.00
C TRP A 76 12.33 19.13 6.89
N GLY A 77 11.98 18.78 5.66
CA GLY A 77 12.70 19.13 4.44
C GLY A 77 11.73 19.29 3.28
N ALA A 78 12.26 19.40 2.08
CA ALA A 78 11.47 19.37 0.85
C ALA A 78 11.79 18.11 0.05
N VAL A 79 10.78 17.53 -0.57
CA VAL A 79 10.89 16.50 -1.61
C VAL A 79 10.16 17.03 -2.83
N ASP A 80 10.90 17.28 -3.91
CA ASP A 80 10.40 17.94 -5.12
C ASP A 80 9.65 19.25 -4.82
N GLY A 81 10.23 20.06 -3.91
CA GLY A 81 9.69 21.33 -3.45
C GLY A 81 8.54 21.21 -2.42
N ARG A 82 8.00 20.05 -2.16
CA ARG A 82 6.91 19.81 -1.20
C ARG A 82 7.45 19.56 0.21
N ARG A 83 6.83 20.18 1.21
CA ARG A 83 7.23 19.99 2.62
C ARG A 83 6.89 18.60 3.12
N VAL A 84 7.90 17.94 3.71
CA VAL A 84 7.77 16.62 4.32
C VAL A 84 8.47 16.63 5.68
N PHE A 85 7.82 16.12 6.72
CA PHE A 85 8.43 15.94 8.02
C PHE A 85 9.12 14.59 8.10
N TYR A 86 10.17 14.51 8.93
CA TYR A 86 10.91 13.28 9.11
C TYR A 86 11.41 13.09 10.54
N TYR A 87 11.62 11.82 10.90
CA TYR A 87 12.54 11.43 11.96
C TYR A 87 13.41 10.26 11.49
N ALA A 88 14.69 10.29 11.84
CA ALA A 88 15.70 9.34 11.40
C ALA A 88 16.52 8.85 12.59
N HIS A 89 16.53 7.55 12.84
CA HIS A 89 17.33 6.95 13.90
C HIS A 89 18.82 6.93 13.55
N ASP A 90 19.68 7.33 14.47
CA ASP A 90 21.12 7.18 14.36
C ASP A 90 21.57 5.95 15.15
N PHE A 91 21.78 4.84 14.45
CA PHE A 91 22.17 3.56 15.05
C PHE A 91 23.50 3.64 15.83
N ARG A 92 24.39 4.59 15.50
CA ARG A 92 25.68 4.78 16.20
C ARG A 92 25.50 5.25 17.64
N VAL A 93 24.34 5.81 17.96
CA VAL A 93 24.00 6.30 19.29
C VAL A 93 23.09 5.33 19.99
N PHE A 94 23.61 4.57 20.94
CA PHE A 94 22.87 3.55 21.72
C PHE A 94 22.13 2.51 20.84
N GLY A 95 22.67 2.16 19.68
CA GLY A 95 22.01 1.26 18.71
C GLY A 95 20.68 1.79 18.18
N GLY A 96 20.50 3.12 18.10
CA GLY A 96 19.23 3.73 17.68
C GLY A 96 18.07 3.50 18.65
N SER A 97 18.35 3.03 19.89
CA SER A 97 17.30 2.69 20.86
C SER A 97 16.57 3.93 21.37
N LEU A 98 15.24 3.80 21.51
CA LEU A 98 14.35 4.86 21.95
C LEU A 98 14.42 5.09 23.45
N GLY A 99 14.88 6.27 23.87
CA GLY A 99 14.76 6.80 25.24
C GLY A 99 13.74 7.92 25.34
N GLU A 100 13.57 8.51 26.53
CA GLU A 100 12.60 9.61 26.78
C GLU A 100 12.85 10.82 25.88
N ALA A 101 14.08 11.33 25.81
CA ALA A 101 14.43 12.51 25.02
C ALA A 101 14.32 12.23 23.51
N HIS A 102 14.73 11.04 23.07
CA HIS A 102 14.56 10.54 21.74
C HIS A 102 13.06 10.56 21.31
N ALA A 103 12.20 9.90 22.10
CA ALA A 103 10.78 9.83 21.87
C ALA A 103 10.12 11.22 21.82
N ALA A 104 10.43 12.07 22.77
CA ALA A 104 9.84 13.41 22.85
C ALA A 104 10.21 14.29 21.63
N LYS A 105 11.39 14.08 21.01
CA LYS A 105 11.79 14.75 19.77
C LYS A 105 10.95 14.26 18.59
N ILE A 106 10.72 12.94 18.50
CA ILE A 106 9.83 12.34 17.51
C ILE A 106 8.39 12.86 17.69
N HIS A 107 7.86 12.83 18.91
CA HIS A 107 6.50 13.33 19.21
C HIS A 107 6.31 14.75 18.72
N LYS A 108 7.28 15.63 18.96
CA LYS A 108 7.21 17.03 18.52
C LYS A 108 7.10 17.15 17.01
N VAL A 109 7.89 16.39 16.25
CA VAL A 109 7.87 16.43 14.78
C VAL A 109 6.56 15.85 14.25
N MET A 110 6.06 14.76 14.82
CA MET A 110 4.74 14.19 14.45
C MET A 110 3.61 15.18 14.74
N ASP A 111 3.63 15.86 15.87
CA ASP A 111 2.62 16.90 16.21
C ASP A 111 2.69 18.08 15.23
N LEU A 112 3.88 18.48 14.78
CA LEU A 112 4.06 19.52 13.76
C LEU A 112 3.55 19.08 12.39
N ALA A 113 3.84 17.85 11.97
CA ALA A 113 3.36 17.27 10.72
C ALA A 113 1.82 17.27 10.67
N LEU A 114 1.18 16.80 11.74
CA LEU A 114 -0.29 16.82 11.88
C LEU A 114 -0.87 18.24 11.89
N ALA A 115 -0.25 19.16 12.63
CA ALA A 115 -0.73 20.54 12.75
C ALA A 115 -0.60 21.32 11.42
N THR A 116 0.34 20.96 10.57
CA THR A 116 0.58 21.61 9.27
C THR A 116 -0.03 20.88 8.09
N GLY A 117 -0.53 19.66 8.31
CA GLY A 117 -1.08 18.81 7.24
C GLY A 117 -0.03 18.45 6.19
N ALA A 118 1.13 17.95 6.61
CA ALA A 118 2.19 17.56 5.69
C ALA A 118 2.65 16.10 5.94
N PRO A 119 3.10 15.37 4.90
CA PRO A 119 3.52 13.98 5.02
C PRO A 119 4.62 13.77 6.06
N LEU A 120 4.65 12.55 6.62
CA LEU A 120 5.66 12.12 7.59
C LEU A 120 6.44 10.91 7.07
N ILE A 121 7.77 10.98 7.09
CA ILE A 121 8.66 9.86 6.78
C ILE A 121 9.45 9.46 8.02
N ALA A 122 9.42 8.17 8.36
CA ALA A 122 10.17 7.55 9.43
C ALA A 122 11.33 6.72 8.87
N LEU A 123 12.58 7.11 9.13
CA LEU A 123 13.76 6.32 8.78
C LEU A 123 14.16 5.47 9.99
N CYS A 124 13.76 4.20 9.97
CA CYS A 124 13.81 3.29 11.11
C CYS A 124 15.10 2.46 11.10
N ASP A 125 15.96 2.68 12.09
CA ASP A 125 17.22 1.94 12.29
C ASP A 125 17.54 1.89 13.79
N GLY A 126 16.82 1.05 14.55
CA GLY A 126 16.94 1.08 16.01
C GLY A 126 16.50 -0.21 16.71
N ALA A 127 17.25 -0.57 17.73
CA ALA A 127 17.11 -1.82 18.50
C ALA A 127 15.91 -1.86 19.46
N GLY A 128 14.92 -0.99 19.33
CA GLY A 128 13.75 -0.97 20.21
C GLY A 128 13.91 -0.02 21.40
N ALA A 129 13.25 -0.33 22.52
CA ALA A 129 13.28 0.51 23.73
C ALA A 129 14.65 0.48 24.41
N ARG A 130 15.14 1.65 24.85
CA ARG A 130 16.37 1.77 25.66
C ARG A 130 16.14 1.19 27.05
N ILE A 131 16.63 -0.04 27.27
CA ILE A 131 16.37 -0.82 28.50
C ILE A 131 16.81 -0.08 29.76
N GLN A 132 17.91 0.69 29.67
CA GLN A 132 18.46 1.46 30.80
C GLN A 132 17.54 2.59 31.28
N GLU A 133 16.55 3.01 30.46
CA GLU A 133 15.54 4.00 30.84
C GLU A 133 14.22 3.36 31.30
N GLY A 134 14.14 2.02 31.28
CA GLY A 134 12.99 1.28 31.82
C GLY A 134 11.65 1.62 31.11
N VAL A 135 10.58 1.66 31.89
CA VAL A 135 9.21 1.85 31.38
C VAL A 135 8.98 3.19 30.71
N VAL A 136 9.81 4.19 30.96
CA VAL A 136 9.71 5.51 30.30
C VAL A 136 9.98 5.41 28.80
N ALA A 137 10.90 4.52 28.39
CA ALA A 137 11.15 4.22 26.98
C ALA A 137 9.90 3.59 26.31
N LEU A 138 9.19 2.69 27.01
CA LEU A 138 7.94 2.11 26.49
C LEU A 138 6.83 3.17 26.37
N ALA A 139 6.71 4.09 27.32
CA ALA A 139 5.79 5.21 27.23
C ALA A 139 6.06 6.10 26.00
N GLY A 140 7.35 6.22 25.62
CA GLY A 140 7.77 6.88 24.39
C GLY A 140 7.17 6.24 23.13
N TYR A 141 7.22 4.91 23.01
CA TYR A 141 6.55 4.19 21.92
C TYR A 141 5.04 4.36 21.93
N GLY A 142 4.39 4.29 23.10
CA GLY A 142 2.96 4.56 23.24
C GLY A 142 2.55 5.92 22.67
N GLY A 143 3.37 6.94 22.90
CA GLY A 143 3.17 8.27 22.33
C GLY A 143 3.33 8.34 20.81
N ILE A 144 4.25 7.54 20.22
CA ILE A 144 4.42 7.41 18.76
C ILE A 144 3.19 6.70 18.15
N PHE A 145 2.76 5.58 18.72
CA PHE A 145 1.59 4.82 18.23
C PHE A 145 0.33 5.68 18.21
N SER A 146 0.05 6.40 19.30
CA SER A 146 -1.10 7.30 19.38
C SER A 146 -1.08 8.36 18.27
N ARG A 147 0.11 8.88 17.92
CA ARG A 147 0.25 9.90 16.87
C ARG A 147 0.11 9.30 15.47
N HIS A 148 0.63 8.10 15.23
CA HIS A 148 0.39 7.39 13.97
C HIS A 148 -1.11 7.15 13.74
N VAL A 149 -1.83 6.67 14.77
CA VAL A 149 -3.29 6.47 14.69
C VAL A 149 -4.03 7.78 14.43
N ARG A 150 -3.64 8.88 15.07
CA ARG A 150 -4.23 10.21 14.83
C ARG A 150 -3.91 10.75 13.44
N GLY A 151 -2.78 10.37 12.86
CA GLY A 151 -2.34 10.74 11.51
C GLY A 151 -2.94 9.88 10.40
N SER A 152 -3.47 8.70 10.75
CA SER A 152 -4.04 7.76 9.79
C SER A 152 -5.21 8.38 9.03
N GLY A 153 -5.13 8.38 7.70
CA GLY A 153 -6.09 9.02 6.81
C GLY A 153 -6.12 10.56 6.89
N VAL A 154 -5.19 11.20 7.62
CA VAL A 154 -5.06 12.65 7.72
C VAL A 154 -3.87 13.16 6.91
N ILE A 155 -2.71 12.55 7.09
CA ILE A 155 -1.47 12.83 6.35
C ILE A 155 -0.86 11.52 5.89
N PRO A 156 -0.21 11.45 4.71
CA PRO A 156 0.55 10.29 4.30
C PRO A 156 1.67 9.98 5.29
N GLN A 157 1.77 8.72 5.72
CA GLN A 157 2.77 8.23 6.65
C GLN A 157 3.56 7.09 6.03
N ILE A 158 4.87 7.28 5.87
CA ILE A 158 5.78 6.34 5.21
C ILE A 158 6.86 5.93 6.20
N SER A 159 7.08 4.63 6.37
CA SER A 159 8.22 4.10 7.12
C SER A 159 9.21 3.41 6.18
N VAL A 160 10.49 3.70 6.38
CA VAL A 160 11.60 3.06 5.68
C VAL A 160 12.44 2.32 6.70
N VAL A 161 12.44 1.00 6.64
CA VAL A 161 13.12 0.12 7.58
C VAL A 161 14.52 -0.20 7.06
N LEU A 162 15.53 0.43 7.69
CA LEU A 162 16.93 0.46 7.27
C LEU A 162 17.85 -0.31 8.26
N GLY A 163 17.25 -0.98 9.23
CA GLY A 163 17.95 -1.74 10.25
C GLY A 163 17.00 -2.56 11.09
N PRO A 164 17.47 -3.11 12.24
CA PRO A 164 16.61 -3.89 13.11
C PRO A 164 15.51 -3.02 13.73
N CYS A 165 14.28 -3.51 13.71
CA CYS A 165 13.12 -2.94 14.36
C CYS A 165 12.43 -4.04 15.19
N ALA A 166 12.76 -4.12 16.49
CA ALA A 166 12.28 -5.15 17.38
C ALA A 166 11.28 -4.62 18.41
N GLY A 167 10.31 -5.43 18.81
CA GLY A 167 9.32 -5.09 19.83
C GLY A 167 8.49 -3.86 19.43
N GLY A 168 8.47 -2.83 20.28
CA GLY A 168 7.75 -1.59 20.00
C GLY A 168 8.15 -0.90 18.69
N ALA A 169 9.42 -1.05 18.28
CA ALA A 169 9.91 -0.48 17.02
C ALA A 169 9.26 -1.11 15.77
N ALA A 170 8.78 -2.35 15.86
CA ALA A 170 8.12 -3.02 14.73
C ALA A 170 6.67 -2.56 14.54
N TYR A 171 5.99 -2.12 15.59
CA TYR A 171 4.59 -1.67 15.49
C TYR A 171 4.46 -0.28 14.87
N ALA A 172 5.42 0.63 15.08
CA ALA A 172 5.36 1.98 14.52
C ALA A 172 5.30 1.97 12.98
N PRO A 173 6.19 1.26 12.25
CA PRO A 173 6.07 1.09 10.81
C PRO A 173 4.76 0.45 10.37
N ALA A 174 4.29 -0.59 11.08
CA ALA A 174 3.05 -1.28 10.73
C ALA A 174 1.77 -0.41 10.85
N LEU A 175 1.84 0.71 11.58
CA LEU A 175 0.77 1.71 11.67
C LEU A 175 0.81 2.75 10.56
N CYS A 176 1.87 2.78 9.74
CA CYS A 176 1.99 3.69 8.60
C CYS A 176 1.18 3.21 7.39
N ASP A 177 0.97 4.10 6.42
CA ASP A 177 0.29 3.78 5.18
C ASP A 177 1.14 2.87 4.28
N PHE A 178 2.46 3.12 4.24
CA PHE A 178 3.42 2.36 3.46
C PHE A 178 4.66 2.01 4.28
N VAL A 179 5.12 0.78 4.11
CA VAL A 179 6.37 0.29 4.69
C VAL A 179 7.33 -0.11 3.57
N PHE A 180 8.48 0.54 3.54
CA PHE A 180 9.61 0.20 2.68
C PHE A 180 10.65 -0.57 3.49
N MET A 181 11.28 -1.58 2.90
CA MET A 181 12.36 -2.33 3.53
C MET A 181 13.55 -2.50 2.58
N VAL A 182 14.75 -2.48 3.13
CA VAL A 182 15.99 -2.78 2.38
C VAL A 182 16.44 -4.20 2.71
N ARG A 183 16.66 -5.04 1.69
CA ARG A 183 17.10 -6.44 1.84
C ARG A 183 18.43 -6.52 2.58
N GLY A 184 18.53 -7.51 3.46
CA GLY A 184 19.74 -7.77 4.26
C GLY A 184 20.06 -6.71 5.32
N ALA A 185 19.33 -5.57 5.33
CA ALA A 185 19.51 -4.49 6.31
C ALA A 185 18.29 -4.33 7.21
N GLY A 186 17.10 -4.23 6.62
CA GLY A 186 15.83 -4.02 7.33
C GLY A 186 15.25 -5.31 7.89
N GLN A 187 14.97 -5.35 9.19
CA GLN A 187 14.30 -6.49 9.85
C GLN A 187 13.24 -5.99 10.81
N MET A 188 12.09 -6.67 10.83
CA MET A 188 10.98 -6.38 11.74
C MET A 188 10.49 -7.67 12.41
N TYR A 189 10.40 -7.68 13.73
CA TYR A 189 9.81 -8.78 14.49
C TYR A 189 9.40 -8.32 15.90
N VAL A 190 8.41 -8.99 16.47
CA VAL A 190 7.96 -8.68 17.86
C VAL A 190 9.05 -9.06 18.86
N THR A 191 9.65 -10.24 18.68
CA THR A 191 10.77 -10.74 19.50
C THR A 191 11.84 -11.31 18.60
N GLY A 192 13.12 -11.05 18.95
CA GLY A 192 14.26 -11.51 18.16
C GLY A 192 14.52 -13.02 18.26
N PRO A 193 15.42 -13.57 17.39
CA PRO A 193 15.71 -15.00 17.30
C PRO A 193 16.12 -15.65 18.64
N ASP A 194 16.86 -14.94 19.50
CA ASP A 194 17.27 -15.49 20.79
C ASP A 194 16.11 -15.75 21.74
N VAL A 195 15.09 -14.87 21.73
CA VAL A 195 13.88 -15.05 22.54
C VAL A 195 13.02 -16.17 21.94
N VAL A 196 12.88 -16.23 20.61
CA VAL A 196 12.19 -17.34 19.92
C VAL A 196 12.84 -18.66 20.32
N ARG A 197 14.16 -18.79 20.21
CA ARG A 197 14.88 -20.00 20.62
C ARG A 197 14.66 -20.37 22.08
N ALA A 198 14.67 -19.39 22.98
CA ALA A 198 14.48 -19.62 24.41
C ALA A 198 13.07 -20.09 24.78
N VAL A 199 12.05 -19.65 24.05
CA VAL A 199 10.63 -19.92 24.35
C VAL A 199 10.09 -21.13 23.58
N THR A 200 10.38 -21.23 22.26
CA THR A 200 9.82 -22.26 21.38
C THR A 200 10.83 -23.36 21.03
N GLY A 201 12.12 -23.13 21.24
CA GLY A 201 13.20 -24.03 20.82
C GLY A 201 13.58 -23.90 19.33
N GLU A 202 12.89 -23.07 18.56
CA GLU A 202 13.17 -22.86 17.14
C GLU A 202 14.49 -22.12 16.92
N GLN A 203 15.25 -22.57 15.91
CA GLN A 203 16.47 -21.89 15.49
C GLN A 203 16.21 -21.18 14.18
N VAL A 204 16.17 -19.86 14.20
CA VAL A 204 15.89 -19.01 13.05
C VAL A 204 16.90 -17.86 12.98
N THR A 205 17.24 -17.42 11.77
CA THR A 205 18.06 -16.22 11.58
C THR A 205 17.19 -14.96 11.69
N HIS A 206 17.82 -13.80 11.82
CA HIS A 206 17.09 -12.51 11.77
C HIS A 206 16.34 -12.32 10.44
N GLU A 207 16.95 -12.74 9.33
CA GLU A 207 16.38 -12.63 8.01
C GLU A 207 15.20 -13.58 7.81
N ASP A 208 15.32 -14.85 8.23
CA ASP A 208 14.23 -15.83 8.13
C ASP A 208 13.05 -15.50 9.05
N LEU A 209 13.30 -14.83 10.19
CA LEU A 209 12.24 -14.46 11.13
C LEU A 209 11.44 -13.23 10.67
N GLY A 210 12.11 -12.22 10.14
CA GLY A 210 11.47 -10.95 9.83
C GLY A 210 12.28 -10.05 8.89
N GLY A 211 13.00 -10.64 7.94
CA GLY A 211 13.67 -9.92 6.86
C GLY A 211 12.68 -9.36 5.84
N ALA A 212 13.20 -8.58 4.92
CA ALA A 212 12.40 -7.88 3.92
C ALA A 212 11.53 -8.81 3.07
N ASP A 213 12.07 -9.96 2.61
CA ASP A 213 11.33 -10.91 1.78
C ASP A 213 10.21 -11.64 2.55
N VAL A 214 10.37 -11.89 3.86
CA VAL A 214 9.29 -12.44 4.70
C VAL A 214 8.12 -11.47 4.75
N HIS A 215 8.40 -10.19 4.94
CA HIS A 215 7.37 -9.16 5.01
C HIS A 215 6.77 -8.78 3.66
N ALA A 216 7.52 -8.91 2.57
CA ALA A 216 7.02 -8.67 1.23
C ALA A 216 6.17 -9.81 0.67
N ARG A 217 6.43 -11.08 1.04
CA ARG A 217 5.79 -12.25 0.39
C ARG A 217 4.80 -12.98 1.29
N THR A 218 5.06 -12.99 2.61
CA THR A 218 4.29 -13.82 3.54
C THR A 218 3.37 -13.00 4.42
N SER A 219 3.90 -12.02 5.15
CA SER A 219 3.10 -11.24 6.10
C SER A 219 2.37 -10.05 5.47
N GLY A 220 2.81 -9.56 4.30
CA GLY A 220 2.23 -8.41 3.63
C GLY A 220 2.45 -7.08 4.36
N VAL A 221 3.42 -7.00 5.28
CA VAL A 221 3.73 -5.76 5.99
C VAL A 221 4.52 -4.79 5.11
N ALA A 222 5.51 -5.31 4.35
CA ALA A 222 6.30 -4.48 3.44
C ALA A 222 5.56 -4.25 2.13
N ALA A 223 5.27 -3.00 1.84
CA ALA A 223 4.67 -2.58 0.57
C ALA A 223 5.70 -2.57 -0.57
N PHE A 224 6.94 -2.21 -0.25
CA PHE A 224 8.05 -2.10 -1.20
C PHE A 224 9.33 -2.65 -0.60
N VAL A 225 10.14 -3.32 -1.43
CA VAL A 225 11.45 -3.87 -1.03
C VAL A 225 12.48 -3.56 -2.10
N HIS A 226 13.61 -3.01 -1.68
CA HIS A 226 14.73 -2.61 -2.54
C HIS A 226 16.04 -3.24 -2.07
N ASP A 227 17.02 -3.31 -2.96
CA ASP A 227 18.31 -3.94 -2.66
C ASP A 227 19.27 -2.99 -1.94
N ASP A 228 19.08 -1.66 -2.12
CA ASP A 228 19.87 -0.66 -1.42
C ASP A 228 19.03 0.54 -0.93
N GLU A 229 19.64 1.36 -0.03
CA GLU A 229 18.96 2.49 0.59
C GLU A 229 18.66 3.62 -0.43
N ARG A 230 19.46 3.82 -1.48
CA ARG A 230 19.28 4.91 -2.47
C ARG A 230 18.11 4.61 -3.39
N GLU A 231 18.03 3.40 -3.94
CA GLU A 231 16.87 2.95 -4.71
C GLU A 231 15.59 3.06 -3.90
N CYS A 232 15.67 2.69 -2.61
CA CYS A 232 14.55 2.81 -1.70
C CYS A 232 14.09 4.27 -1.53
N PHE A 233 15.01 5.24 -1.41
CA PHE A 233 14.64 6.65 -1.31
C PHE A 233 14.09 7.23 -2.61
N GLU A 234 14.59 6.81 -3.76
CA GLU A 234 14.03 7.18 -5.06
C GLU A 234 12.58 6.67 -5.19
N ALA A 235 12.31 5.43 -4.77
CA ALA A 235 10.95 4.88 -4.75
C ALA A 235 10.03 5.63 -3.76
N VAL A 236 10.53 6.09 -2.61
CA VAL A 236 9.76 6.95 -1.69
C VAL A 236 9.41 8.29 -2.35
N ARG A 237 10.34 8.92 -3.07
CA ARG A 237 10.07 10.15 -3.84
C ARG A 237 9.01 9.90 -4.91
N THR A 238 9.13 8.80 -5.66
CA THR A 238 8.13 8.38 -6.66
C THR A 238 6.74 8.20 -6.04
N LEU A 239 6.64 7.51 -4.90
CA LEU A 239 5.37 7.34 -4.19
C LEU A 239 4.75 8.67 -3.78
N LEU A 240 5.56 9.60 -3.24
CA LEU A 240 5.07 10.92 -2.85
C LEU A 240 4.49 11.72 -4.03
N ALA A 241 4.96 11.49 -5.26
CA ALA A 241 4.44 12.15 -6.45
C ALA A 241 3.01 11.71 -6.81
N PHE A 242 2.49 10.62 -6.24
CA PHE A 242 1.09 10.20 -6.39
C PHE A 242 0.18 10.68 -5.25
N LEU A 243 0.74 11.04 -4.09
CA LEU A 243 -0.04 11.31 -2.89
C LEU A 243 -0.20 12.83 -2.65
N PRO A 244 -1.36 13.28 -2.12
CA PRO A 244 -1.54 14.66 -1.68
C PRO A 244 -0.68 14.97 -0.44
N ASP A 245 -0.64 16.23 -0.02
CA ASP A 245 -0.02 16.60 1.25
C ASP A 245 -0.83 16.10 2.47
N ASN A 246 -2.14 16.08 2.33
CA ASN A 246 -3.07 15.66 3.38
C ASN A 246 -4.47 15.38 2.79
N ASN A 247 -5.37 14.92 3.63
CA ASN A 247 -6.76 14.61 3.26
C ASN A 247 -7.66 15.82 2.93
N HIS A 248 -7.12 17.03 2.82
CA HIS A 248 -7.84 18.23 2.39
C HIS A 248 -7.31 18.78 1.06
N THR A 249 -6.25 18.20 0.52
CA THR A 249 -5.61 18.62 -0.72
C THR A 249 -5.79 17.58 -1.79
N ALA A 250 -5.91 18.02 -3.05
CA ALA A 250 -5.96 17.10 -4.19
C ALA A 250 -4.58 16.46 -4.44
N PRO A 251 -4.52 15.24 -4.97
CA PRO A 251 -3.29 14.64 -5.46
C PRO A 251 -2.63 15.51 -6.54
N PRO A 252 -1.29 15.49 -6.65
CA PRO A 252 -0.57 16.35 -7.60
C PRO A 252 -0.82 15.91 -9.05
N TRP A 253 -1.15 16.87 -9.91
CA TRP A 253 -1.22 16.65 -11.34
C TRP A 253 0.16 16.73 -11.99
N THR A 254 0.45 15.86 -12.94
CA THR A 254 1.71 15.83 -13.70
C THR A 254 1.36 15.73 -15.20
N PRO A 255 1.91 16.60 -16.07
CA PRO A 255 1.59 16.54 -17.49
C PRO A 255 2.06 15.22 -18.10
N PRO A 256 1.16 14.43 -18.74
CA PRO A 256 1.53 13.19 -19.43
C PRO A 256 2.17 13.49 -20.79
N ALA A 257 2.99 12.56 -21.30
CA ALA A 257 3.42 12.58 -22.70
C ALA A 257 2.33 12.02 -23.63
N ASP A 258 1.51 11.10 -23.13
CA ASP A 258 0.37 10.53 -23.84
C ASP A 258 -0.76 11.54 -24.07
N THR A 259 -1.43 11.45 -25.22
CA THR A 259 -2.66 12.24 -25.49
C THR A 259 -3.88 11.59 -24.83
N PRO A 260 -4.88 12.40 -24.39
CA PRO A 260 -6.09 11.85 -23.76
C PRO A 260 -6.92 10.93 -24.69
N ASP A 261 -6.87 11.18 -25.99
CA ASP A 261 -7.61 10.46 -27.04
C ASP A 261 -6.85 9.25 -27.61
N ARG A 262 -5.67 8.91 -27.07
CA ARG A 262 -4.91 7.73 -27.48
C ARG A 262 -5.74 6.47 -27.29
N ARG A 263 -6.00 5.75 -28.37
CA ARG A 263 -6.68 4.45 -28.34
C ARG A 263 -5.69 3.33 -27.98
N CYS A 264 -6.17 2.35 -27.26
CA CYS A 264 -5.40 1.21 -26.77
C CYS A 264 -5.59 -0.01 -27.70
N GLU A 265 -5.20 0.10 -28.96
CA GLU A 265 -5.42 -0.96 -29.98
C GLU A 265 -4.76 -2.30 -29.58
N ALA A 266 -3.64 -2.26 -28.85
CA ALA A 266 -2.95 -3.48 -28.39
C ALA A 266 -3.80 -4.34 -27.46
N LEU A 267 -4.79 -3.78 -26.77
CA LEU A 267 -5.69 -4.54 -25.89
C LEU A 267 -6.47 -5.64 -26.62
N LEU A 268 -6.74 -5.46 -27.90
CA LEU A 268 -7.44 -6.46 -28.72
C LEU A 268 -6.65 -7.76 -28.89
N ASP A 269 -5.31 -7.69 -28.78
CA ASP A 269 -4.41 -8.84 -28.89
C ASP A 269 -3.88 -9.30 -27.52
N LEU A 270 -3.73 -8.37 -26.53
CA LEU A 270 -3.19 -8.67 -25.20
C LEU A 270 -4.11 -9.55 -24.38
N VAL A 271 -5.42 -9.35 -24.48
CA VAL A 271 -6.39 -10.09 -23.68
C VAL A 271 -7.11 -11.12 -24.56
N PRO A 272 -6.84 -12.43 -24.35
CA PRO A 272 -7.44 -13.48 -25.15
C PRO A 272 -8.95 -13.57 -24.91
N ALA A 273 -9.71 -13.74 -25.98
CA ALA A 273 -11.16 -13.90 -25.92
C ALA A 273 -11.57 -15.22 -25.21
N GLU A 274 -10.70 -16.23 -25.25
CA GLU A 274 -10.95 -17.51 -24.59
C GLU A 274 -10.74 -17.38 -23.08
N LEU A 275 -11.80 -17.61 -22.33
CA LEU A 275 -11.84 -17.43 -20.86
C LEU A 275 -10.88 -18.32 -20.07
N ASN A 276 -10.42 -19.44 -20.64
CA ASN A 276 -9.47 -20.36 -20.03
C ASN A 276 -8.00 -20.06 -20.34
N ARG A 277 -7.70 -19.09 -21.23
CA ARG A 277 -6.34 -18.61 -21.47
C ARG A 277 -5.95 -17.55 -20.45
N VAL A 278 -4.71 -17.63 -19.99
CA VAL A 278 -4.15 -16.67 -19.06
C VAL A 278 -3.48 -15.51 -19.79
N TYR A 279 -3.41 -14.36 -19.15
CA TYR A 279 -2.64 -13.20 -19.55
C TYR A 279 -2.18 -12.46 -18.30
N ASP A 280 -1.19 -11.60 -18.43
CA ASP A 280 -0.74 -10.72 -17.36
C ASP A 280 -1.48 -9.38 -17.44
N VAL A 281 -2.28 -9.05 -16.42
CA VAL A 281 -3.03 -7.80 -16.38
C VAL A 281 -2.14 -6.55 -16.32
N ARG A 282 -0.87 -6.70 -15.94
CA ARG A 282 0.12 -5.61 -15.96
C ARG A 282 0.33 -5.06 -17.37
N ALA A 283 0.22 -5.90 -18.41
CA ALA A 283 0.26 -5.45 -19.79
C ALA A 283 -0.94 -4.55 -20.13
N VAL A 284 -2.13 -4.82 -19.56
CA VAL A 284 -3.30 -3.96 -19.68
C VAL A 284 -3.06 -2.62 -18.99
N LEU A 285 -2.47 -2.63 -17.79
CA LEU A 285 -2.12 -1.39 -17.09
C LEU A 285 -1.15 -0.55 -17.94
N GLY A 286 -0.08 -1.15 -18.47
CA GLY A 286 0.89 -0.47 -19.33
C GLY A 286 0.30 0.13 -20.60
N GLU A 287 -0.81 -0.42 -21.12
CA GLU A 287 -1.49 0.11 -22.29
C GLU A 287 -2.51 1.21 -21.96
N VAL A 288 -3.24 1.08 -20.85
CA VAL A 288 -4.35 2.00 -20.51
C VAL A 288 -3.86 3.29 -19.86
N PHE A 289 -2.90 3.22 -18.92
CA PHE A 289 -2.47 4.37 -18.12
C PHE A 289 -1.40 5.20 -18.81
N ASP A 290 -1.21 6.44 -18.34
CA ASP A 290 -0.30 7.42 -18.92
C ASP A 290 1.13 6.88 -19.01
N ASP A 291 1.72 7.04 -20.20
CA ASP A 291 3.12 6.70 -20.50
C ASP A 291 3.50 5.23 -20.21
N GLY A 292 2.50 4.37 -19.96
CA GLY A 292 2.68 2.99 -19.52
C GLY A 292 3.27 2.86 -18.11
N ASP A 293 3.27 3.95 -17.32
CA ASP A 293 3.92 4.03 -16.00
C ASP A 293 2.90 3.81 -14.87
N TYR A 294 3.29 2.98 -13.90
CA TYR A 294 2.53 2.74 -12.67
C TYR A 294 3.43 2.21 -11.55
N LEU A 295 3.03 2.43 -10.33
CA LEU A 295 3.71 1.97 -9.12
C LEU A 295 2.86 0.87 -8.45
N GLU A 296 3.27 -0.40 -8.59
CA GLU A 296 2.57 -1.53 -7.98
C GLU A 296 2.88 -1.63 -6.49
N VAL A 297 1.83 -1.66 -5.65
CA VAL A 297 1.89 -1.74 -4.19
C VAL A 297 1.72 -3.19 -3.75
N HIS A 298 2.60 -3.70 -2.89
CA HIS A 298 2.61 -5.11 -2.44
C HIS A 298 2.70 -6.11 -3.61
N GLU A 299 3.55 -5.86 -4.59
CA GLU A 299 3.68 -6.70 -5.79
C GLU A 299 3.84 -8.20 -5.47
N SER A 300 4.69 -8.52 -4.48
CA SER A 300 5.01 -9.90 -4.11
C SER A 300 4.01 -10.56 -3.16
N TRP A 301 3.09 -9.80 -2.54
CA TRP A 301 2.05 -10.34 -1.64
C TRP A 301 0.71 -10.40 -2.33
N ALA A 302 0.02 -11.54 -2.23
CA ALA A 302 -1.25 -11.78 -2.89
C ALA A 302 -1.22 -11.34 -4.38
N PRO A 303 -0.34 -11.94 -5.20
CA PRO A 303 -0.11 -11.50 -6.59
C PRO A 303 -1.28 -11.82 -7.53
N ASN A 304 -2.31 -12.53 -7.07
CA ASN A 304 -3.58 -12.74 -7.76
C ASN A 304 -4.46 -11.47 -7.85
N VAL A 305 -4.09 -10.40 -7.12
CA VAL A 305 -4.66 -9.06 -7.25
C VAL A 305 -3.52 -8.03 -7.37
N VAL A 306 -3.57 -7.20 -8.39
CA VAL A 306 -2.67 -6.06 -8.60
C VAL A 306 -3.32 -4.82 -8.00
N CYS A 307 -2.60 -4.13 -7.12
CA CYS A 307 -2.92 -2.81 -6.62
C CYS A 307 -1.84 -1.85 -7.09
N ALA A 308 -2.18 -0.82 -7.82
CA ALA A 308 -1.21 0.10 -8.38
C ALA A 308 -1.66 1.56 -8.29
N LEU A 309 -0.71 2.47 -8.17
CA LEU A 309 -0.91 3.89 -8.37
C LEU A 309 -0.47 4.21 -9.80
N ALA A 310 -1.35 4.83 -10.58
CA ALA A 310 -1.11 5.19 -11.98
C ALA A 310 -1.63 6.60 -12.25
N ARG A 311 -1.57 7.06 -13.50
CA ARG A 311 -2.16 8.34 -13.91
C ARG A 311 -3.05 8.17 -15.13
N LEU A 312 -4.09 9.00 -15.19
CA LEU A 312 -4.92 9.21 -16.38
C LEU A 312 -5.06 10.71 -16.62
N ASP A 313 -4.63 11.18 -17.79
CA ASP A 313 -4.53 12.60 -18.15
C ASP A 313 -3.79 13.41 -17.06
N GLY A 314 -2.69 12.84 -16.56
CA GLY A 314 -1.82 13.42 -15.53
C GLY A 314 -2.37 13.35 -14.10
N HIS A 315 -3.58 12.91 -13.88
CA HIS A 315 -4.21 12.79 -12.55
C HIS A 315 -3.94 11.43 -11.92
N PRO A 316 -3.42 11.38 -10.69
CA PRO A 316 -3.24 10.11 -9.97
C PRO A 316 -4.54 9.37 -9.75
N VAL A 317 -4.50 8.06 -9.93
CA VAL A 317 -5.60 7.12 -9.70
C VAL A 317 -5.09 5.86 -9.01
N GLY A 318 -5.92 5.23 -8.19
CA GLY A 318 -5.70 3.88 -7.70
C GLY A 318 -6.28 2.85 -8.68
N VAL A 319 -5.50 1.82 -8.99
CA VAL A 319 -5.92 0.72 -9.86
C VAL A 319 -5.99 -0.56 -9.07
N LEU A 320 -7.14 -1.24 -9.10
CA LEU A 320 -7.32 -2.58 -8.57
C LEU A 320 -7.66 -3.53 -9.71
N ALA A 321 -6.84 -4.54 -9.95
CA ALA A 321 -7.02 -5.47 -11.06
C ALA A 321 -6.86 -6.94 -10.64
N ASN A 322 -7.69 -7.83 -11.19
CA ASN A 322 -7.50 -9.27 -11.02
C ASN A 322 -6.38 -9.76 -11.95
N GLN A 323 -5.42 -10.53 -11.39
CA GLN A 323 -4.31 -11.11 -12.16
C GLN A 323 -4.68 -12.53 -12.64
N ALA A 324 -5.10 -12.65 -13.87
CA ALA A 324 -5.53 -13.93 -14.44
C ALA A 324 -4.43 -15.01 -14.49
N ALA A 325 -3.16 -14.60 -14.51
CA ALA A 325 -2.02 -15.51 -14.50
C ALA A 325 -1.77 -16.18 -13.15
N VAL A 326 -2.36 -15.65 -12.05
CA VAL A 326 -2.20 -16.19 -10.69
C VAL A 326 -3.56 -16.55 -10.14
N LEU A 327 -3.76 -17.81 -9.77
CA LEU A 327 -5.05 -18.35 -9.26
C LEU A 327 -6.25 -17.98 -10.16
N ALA A 328 -6.02 -17.78 -11.47
CA ALA A 328 -7.03 -17.31 -12.44
C ALA A 328 -7.72 -15.99 -12.03
N GLY A 329 -7.11 -15.17 -11.17
CA GLY A 329 -7.69 -13.93 -10.64
C GLY A 329 -8.69 -14.13 -9.49
N ALA A 330 -8.79 -15.34 -8.92
CA ALA A 330 -9.69 -15.62 -7.79
C ALA A 330 -9.25 -14.83 -6.54
N LEU A 331 -10.22 -14.42 -5.72
CA LEU A 331 -9.97 -13.72 -4.46
C LEU A 331 -9.77 -14.72 -3.33
N ASP A 332 -8.60 -14.75 -2.74
CA ASP A 332 -8.30 -15.43 -1.48
C ASP A 332 -8.28 -14.43 -0.31
N ILE A 333 -7.98 -14.92 0.89
CA ILE A 333 -7.92 -14.11 2.11
C ILE A 333 -6.92 -12.97 1.98
N ALA A 334 -5.72 -13.25 1.47
CA ALA A 334 -4.66 -12.26 1.36
C ALA A 334 -5.00 -11.18 0.31
N ALA A 335 -5.55 -11.58 -0.84
CA ALA A 335 -6.01 -10.66 -1.88
C ALA A 335 -7.13 -9.75 -1.38
N ALA A 336 -8.10 -10.29 -0.64
CA ALA A 336 -9.18 -9.50 -0.05
C ALA A 336 -8.67 -8.46 0.96
N GLN A 337 -7.66 -8.80 1.76
CA GLN A 337 -7.05 -7.87 2.71
C GLN A 337 -6.22 -6.79 2.02
N LYS A 338 -5.37 -7.18 1.05
CA LYS A 338 -4.57 -6.25 0.21
C LYS A 338 -5.46 -5.22 -0.48
N ALA A 339 -6.49 -5.71 -1.18
CA ALA A 339 -7.42 -4.88 -1.91
C ALA A 339 -8.21 -3.94 -0.99
N ALA A 340 -8.74 -4.43 0.14
CA ALA A 340 -9.49 -3.62 1.08
C ALA A 340 -8.67 -2.46 1.64
N ARG A 341 -7.42 -2.72 2.06
CA ARG A 341 -6.53 -1.68 2.55
C ARG A 341 -6.19 -0.65 1.47
N PHE A 342 -5.98 -1.11 0.23
CA PHE A 342 -5.67 -0.23 -0.89
C PHE A 342 -6.84 0.69 -1.24
N VAL A 343 -8.07 0.17 -1.28
CA VAL A 343 -9.29 0.98 -1.49
C VAL A 343 -9.46 2.04 -0.41
N GLN A 344 -9.28 1.67 0.87
CA GLN A 344 -9.34 2.62 1.99
C GLN A 344 -8.27 3.71 1.91
N LEU A 345 -7.06 3.36 1.47
CA LEU A 345 -5.97 4.32 1.24
C LEU A 345 -6.33 5.30 0.12
N CYS A 346 -6.84 4.81 -1.00
CA CYS A 346 -7.26 5.64 -2.12
C CYS A 346 -8.35 6.63 -1.69
N ASP A 347 -9.35 6.17 -0.94
CA ASP A 347 -10.42 7.02 -0.43
C ASP A 347 -9.89 8.09 0.55
N ALA A 348 -9.00 7.70 1.48
CA ALA A 348 -8.42 8.62 2.45
C ALA A 348 -7.62 9.77 1.81
N PHE A 349 -7.03 9.55 0.64
CA PHE A 349 -6.15 10.50 -0.04
C PHE A 349 -6.69 10.99 -1.40
N HIS A 350 -8.01 10.92 -1.60
CA HIS A 350 -8.70 11.45 -2.79
C HIS A 350 -8.19 10.90 -4.13
N LEU A 351 -7.76 9.63 -4.15
CA LEU A 351 -7.39 8.93 -5.36
C LEU A 351 -8.61 8.24 -5.95
N PRO A 352 -9.12 8.64 -7.13
CA PRO A 352 -10.16 7.90 -7.82
C PRO A 352 -9.75 6.45 -8.05
N ILE A 353 -10.70 5.52 -8.08
CA ILE A 353 -10.41 4.09 -8.20
C ILE A 353 -10.89 3.57 -9.56
N VAL A 354 -10.00 2.87 -10.27
CA VAL A 354 -10.32 2.12 -11.48
C VAL A 354 -10.19 0.63 -11.17
N SER A 355 -11.29 -0.10 -11.29
CA SER A 355 -11.36 -1.55 -11.01
C SER A 355 -11.40 -2.33 -12.32
N LEU A 356 -10.33 -3.07 -12.66
CA LEU A 356 -10.23 -3.91 -13.85
C LEU A 356 -10.56 -5.37 -13.46
N VAL A 357 -11.71 -5.88 -13.89
CA VAL A 357 -12.29 -7.10 -13.36
C VAL A 357 -12.15 -8.29 -14.31
N ASP A 358 -11.48 -9.34 -13.84
CA ASP A 358 -11.47 -10.68 -14.44
C ASP A 358 -11.44 -11.72 -13.32
N VAL A 359 -12.59 -11.92 -12.65
CA VAL A 359 -12.69 -12.70 -11.41
C VAL A 359 -13.62 -13.90 -11.55
N PRO A 360 -13.13 -15.14 -11.37
CA PRO A 360 -13.96 -16.36 -11.43
C PRO A 360 -14.76 -16.61 -10.14
N GLY A 361 -14.39 -15.94 -9.03
CA GLY A 361 -15.01 -16.16 -7.72
C GLY A 361 -14.03 -15.92 -6.57
N PHE A 362 -14.50 -16.16 -5.35
CA PHE A 362 -13.61 -16.37 -4.21
C PHE A 362 -12.96 -17.76 -4.32
N LEU A 363 -11.72 -17.88 -3.84
CA LEU A 363 -10.99 -19.15 -3.87
C LEU A 363 -11.69 -20.19 -2.97
N PRO A 364 -12.20 -21.31 -3.51
CA PRO A 364 -12.84 -22.32 -2.71
C PRO A 364 -11.81 -23.18 -1.96
N GLY A 365 -12.18 -23.72 -0.81
CA GLY A 365 -11.36 -24.67 -0.07
C GLY A 365 -11.61 -24.62 1.44
N THR A 366 -11.42 -25.77 2.10
CA THR A 366 -11.61 -25.90 3.55
C THR A 366 -10.71 -24.98 4.35
N ASP A 367 -9.48 -24.73 3.88
CA ASP A 367 -8.53 -23.84 4.56
C ASP A 367 -9.02 -22.38 4.47
N GLN A 368 -9.45 -21.93 3.28
CA GLN A 368 -10.03 -20.59 3.10
C GLN A 368 -11.27 -20.38 3.99
N GLU A 369 -12.17 -21.37 4.04
CA GLU A 369 -13.38 -21.27 4.88
C GLU A 369 -13.02 -21.23 6.38
N ARG A 370 -12.10 -22.09 6.84
CA ARG A 370 -11.68 -22.16 8.26
C ARG A 370 -10.86 -20.94 8.69
N ASP A 371 -10.04 -20.41 7.80
CA ASP A 371 -9.21 -19.23 8.07
C ASP A 371 -10.00 -17.92 7.93
N GLY A 372 -11.28 -18.01 7.51
CA GLY A 372 -12.25 -16.91 7.56
C GLY A 372 -12.36 -16.08 6.30
N ILE A 373 -12.38 -16.70 5.11
CA ILE A 373 -12.58 -16.02 3.82
C ILE A 373 -13.81 -15.11 3.83
N ILE A 374 -14.91 -15.50 4.49
CA ILE A 374 -16.13 -14.68 4.60
C ILE A 374 -15.82 -13.37 5.33
N ARG A 375 -15.12 -13.44 6.47
CA ARG A 375 -14.74 -12.25 7.26
C ARG A 375 -13.78 -11.35 6.50
N HIS A 376 -12.78 -11.93 5.83
CA HIS A 376 -11.77 -11.17 5.09
C HIS A 376 -12.31 -10.64 3.77
N GLY A 377 -13.16 -11.41 3.06
CA GLY A 377 -13.85 -10.92 1.87
C GLY A 377 -14.81 -9.77 2.17
N ALA A 378 -15.48 -9.80 3.34
CA ALA A 378 -16.32 -8.70 3.80
C ALA A 378 -15.56 -7.40 4.05
N LYS A 379 -14.23 -7.43 4.30
CA LYS A 379 -13.41 -6.20 4.41
C LYS A 379 -13.36 -5.45 3.08
N LEU A 380 -13.18 -6.17 1.97
CA LEU A 380 -13.14 -5.55 0.64
C LEU A 380 -14.50 -4.97 0.27
N LEU A 381 -15.58 -5.72 0.51
CA LEU A 381 -16.94 -5.22 0.31
C LEU A 381 -17.19 -3.94 1.14
N TYR A 382 -16.80 -3.95 2.41
CA TYR A 382 -16.93 -2.79 3.28
C TYR A 382 -16.14 -1.59 2.74
N ALA A 383 -14.88 -1.80 2.33
CA ALA A 383 -14.03 -0.73 1.83
C ALA A 383 -14.62 -0.03 0.61
N TYR A 384 -15.12 -0.78 -0.35
CA TYR A 384 -15.79 -0.20 -1.52
C TYR A 384 -17.10 0.51 -1.17
N CYS A 385 -17.95 -0.10 -0.34
CA CYS A 385 -19.20 0.56 0.07
C CYS A 385 -18.99 1.83 0.91
N ASP A 386 -17.84 1.96 1.57
CA ASP A 386 -17.50 3.10 2.41
C ASP A 386 -16.78 4.21 1.64
N ALA A 387 -16.16 3.86 0.50
CA ALA A 387 -15.38 4.79 -0.32
C ALA A 387 -16.28 5.85 -1.00
N THR A 388 -15.84 7.11 -0.91
CA THR A 388 -16.54 8.30 -1.41
C THR A 388 -15.90 8.89 -2.66
N VAL A 389 -14.67 8.49 -2.99
CA VAL A 389 -13.98 8.91 -4.23
C VAL A 389 -14.68 8.41 -5.49
N PRO A 390 -14.45 9.02 -6.66
CA PRO A 390 -14.90 8.46 -7.94
C PRO A 390 -14.45 7.02 -8.14
N ARG A 391 -15.36 6.15 -8.55
CA ARG A 391 -15.10 4.72 -8.77
C ARG A 391 -15.65 4.28 -10.12
N VAL A 392 -14.76 3.73 -10.97
CA VAL A 392 -15.12 3.25 -12.32
C VAL A 392 -14.67 1.79 -12.45
N GLN A 393 -15.63 0.93 -12.77
CA GLN A 393 -15.37 -0.49 -13.04
C GLN A 393 -15.29 -0.75 -14.55
N VAL A 394 -14.34 -1.60 -14.96
CA VAL A 394 -14.30 -2.19 -16.31
C VAL A 394 -14.22 -3.71 -16.18
N VAL A 395 -15.22 -4.41 -16.66
CA VAL A 395 -15.23 -5.88 -16.71
C VAL A 395 -14.54 -6.35 -17.97
N LEU A 396 -13.36 -6.94 -17.83
CA LEU A 396 -12.53 -7.39 -18.94
C LEU A 396 -13.00 -8.72 -19.50
N ARG A 397 -13.19 -9.76 -18.65
CA ARG A 397 -13.63 -11.10 -19.08
C ARG A 397 -14.62 -11.73 -18.11
N LYS A 398 -14.16 -12.36 -17.03
CA LYS A 398 -15.02 -13.06 -16.05
C LYS A 398 -15.45 -12.16 -14.93
N ALA A 399 -16.70 -12.24 -14.55
CA ALA A 399 -17.25 -11.59 -13.38
C ALA A 399 -18.35 -12.46 -12.77
N TYR A 400 -17.96 -13.40 -11.86
CA TYR A 400 -18.88 -14.41 -11.38
C TYR A 400 -19.20 -14.28 -9.91
N GLY A 401 -20.47 -14.49 -9.58
CA GLY A 401 -21.01 -14.66 -8.24
C GLY A 401 -20.76 -13.47 -7.32
N GLY A 402 -20.53 -13.77 -6.04
CA GLY A 402 -20.27 -12.73 -5.04
C GLY A 402 -19.00 -11.92 -5.30
N ALA A 403 -18.00 -12.52 -5.95
CA ALA A 403 -16.75 -11.81 -6.29
C ALA A 403 -16.97 -10.70 -7.33
N TYR A 404 -17.88 -10.89 -8.30
CA TYR A 404 -18.31 -9.80 -9.19
C TYR A 404 -18.84 -8.60 -8.39
N ILE A 405 -19.71 -8.87 -7.41
CA ILE A 405 -20.28 -7.79 -6.58
C ILE A 405 -19.17 -7.06 -5.84
N VAL A 406 -18.26 -7.81 -5.19
CA VAL A 406 -17.21 -7.28 -4.33
C VAL A 406 -16.13 -6.51 -5.11
N MET A 407 -15.95 -6.82 -6.40
CA MET A 407 -15.00 -6.12 -7.28
C MET A 407 -15.61 -4.84 -7.88
N ASP A 408 -16.16 -3.99 -7.02
CA ASP A 408 -16.65 -2.65 -7.35
C ASP A 408 -17.82 -2.65 -8.34
N SER A 409 -18.80 -3.55 -8.19
CA SER A 409 -19.96 -3.52 -9.07
C SER A 409 -20.85 -2.29 -8.84
N ARG A 410 -21.63 -1.93 -9.86
CA ARG A 410 -22.65 -0.86 -9.75
C ARG A 410 -23.58 -1.06 -8.56
N SER A 411 -23.91 -2.30 -8.22
CA SER A 411 -24.81 -2.62 -7.12
C SER A 411 -24.29 -2.25 -5.72
N ILE A 412 -22.98 -2.05 -5.57
CA ILE A 412 -22.34 -1.56 -4.34
C ILE A 412 -21.85 -0.12 -4.45
N GLY A 413 -22.28 0.60 -5.49
CA GLY A 413 -22.07 2.04 -5.61
C GLY A 413 -20.91 2.47 -6.50
N ALA A 414 -20.41 1.63 -7.43
CA ALA A 414 -19.57 2.16 -8.51
C ALA A 414 -20.33 3.25 -9.27
N ASP A 415 -19.67 4.37 -9.57
CA ASP A 415 -20.30 5.49 -10.27
C ASP A 415 -20.61 5.14 -11.73
N LEU A 416 -19.65 4.47 -12.37
CA LEU A 416 -19.79 3.95 -13.73
C LEU A 416 -19.21 2.54 -13.84
N SER A 417 -19.87 1.70 -14.65
CA SER A 417 -19.45 0.32 -14.90
C SER A 417 -19.50 0.04 -16.40
N TYR A 418 -18.38 -0.38 -16.96
CA TYR A 418 -18.24 -0.74 -18.37
C TYR A 418 -17.90 -2.22 -18.52
N ALA A 419 -18.20 -2.76 -19.69
CA ALA A 419 -17.91 -4.16 -20.01
C ALA A 419 -17.29 -4.27 -21.40
N TRP A 420 -16.32 -5.20 -21.57
CA TRP A 420 -15.83 -5.53 -22.92
C TRP A 420 -16.74 -6.58 -23.56
N PRO A 421 -16.84 -6.65 -24.91
CA PRO A 421 -17.79 -7.54 -25.61
C PRO A 421 -17.56 -9.03 -25.35
N VAL A 422 -16.37 -9.43 -24.91
CA VAL A 422 -15.97 -10.84 -24.69
C VAL A 422 -16.21 -11.32 -23.26
N ASN A 423 -16.74 -10.48 -22.37
CA ASN A 423 -16.91 -10.84 -20.98
C ASN A 423 -18.13 -11.75 -20.72
N GLU A 424 -18.10 -12.41 -19.56
CA GLU A 424 -19.24 -13.11 -18.97
C GLU A 424 -19.52 -12.56 -17.58
N ILE A 425 -20.70 -11.99 -17.37
CA ILE A 425 -21.22 -11.55 -16.08
C ILE A 425 -22.32 -12.51 -15.66
N ALA A 426 -22.14 -13.30 -14.60
CA ALA A 426 -23.08 -14.34 -14.22
C ALA A 426 -23.03 -14.70 -12.72
N VAL A 427 -24.07 -15.39 -12.26
CA VAL A 427 -24.07 -15.99 -10.90
C VAL A 427 -22.96 -17.02 -10.73
N MET A 428 -22.68 -17.79 -11.80
CA MET A 428 -21.59 -18.78 -11.86
C MET A 428 -21.24 -19.08 -13.31
N GLY A 429 -20.04 -19.63 -13.56
CA GLY A 429 -19.65 -20.03 -14.90
C GLY A 429 -20.61 -21.06 -15.53
N ALA A 430 -20.74 -21.03 -16.86
CA ALA A 430 -21.75 -21.81 -17.58
C ALA A 430 -21.70 -23.31 -17.32
N GLN A 431 -20.52 -23.90 -17.10
CA GLN A 431 -20.40 -25.32 -16.76
C GLN A 431 -21.07 -25.65 -15.42
N ALA A 432 -20.73 -24.91 -14.36
CA ALA A 432 -21.32 -25.12 -13.04
C ALA A 432 -22.83 -24.84 -13.07
N ALA A 433 -23.28 -23.83 -13.81
CA ALA A 433 -24.70 -23.56 -13.99
C ALA A 433 -25.43 -24.72 -14.69
N ALA A 434 -24.87 -25.29 -15.75
CA ALA A 434 -25.46 -26.45 -16.44
C ALA A 434 -25.56 -27.70 -15.52
N ASP A 435 -24.48 -27.96 -14.76
CA ASP A 435 -24.44 -29.09 -13.81
C ASP A 435 -25.45 -28.94 -12.65
N VAL A 436 -25.78 -27.72 -12.26
CA VAL A 436 -26.81 -27.45 -11.21
C VAL A 436 -28.21 -27.47 -11.78
N LEU A 437 -28.49 -26.69 -12.83
CA LEU A 437 -29.83 -26.47 -13.38
C LEU A 437 -30.35 -27.69 -14.12
N PHE A 438 -29.50 -28.38 -14.87
CA PHE A 438 -29.90 -29.47 -15.78
C PHE A 438 -29.38 -30.85 -15.32
N ARG A 439 -29.01 -30.98 -14.06
CA ARG A 439 -28.40 -32.17 -13.46
C ARG A 439 -29.15 -33.46 -13.82
N ARG A 440 -30.51 -33.45 -13.72
CA ARG A 440 -31.33 -34.61 -13.99
C ARG A 440 -31.40 -34.94 -15.47
N GLU A 441 -31.48 -33.94 -16.33
CA GLU A 441 -31.52 -34.08 -17.77
C GLU A 441 -30.19 -34.65 -18.29
N ILE A 442 -29.06 -34.08 -17.85
CA ILE A 442 -27.72 -34.56 -18.18
C ILE A 442 -27.54 -36.02 -17.75
N ALA A 443 -27.95 -36.38 -16.53
CA ALA A 443 -27.79 -37.72 -16.02
C ALA A 443 -28.68 -38.77 -16.73
N ALA A 444 -29.82 -38.36 -17.31
CA ALA A 444 -30.74 -39.25 -18.03
C ALA A 444 -30.46 -39.34 -19.53
N ALA A 445 -29.54 -38.51 -20.07
CA ALA A 445 -29.26 -38.48 -21.50
C ALA A 445 -28.44 -39.68 -21.98
N ALA A 446 -28.66 -40.10 -23.21
CA ALA A 446 -27.83 -41.11 -23.87
C ALA A 446 -26.38 -40.66 -24.10
N ASP A 447 -26.18 -39.34 -24.29
CA ASP A 447 -24.87 -38.67 -24.32
C ASP A 447 -24.88 -37.47 -23.36
N PRO A 448 -24.47 -37.69 -22.10
CA PRO A 448 -24.45 -36.61 -21.09
C PRO A 448 -23.56 -35.42 -21.46
N GLU A 449 -22.43 -35.65 -22.13
CA GLU A 449 -21.49 -34.57 -22.50
C GLU A 449 -22.04 -33.68 -23.62
N ALA A 450 -22.70 -34.27 -24.61
CA ALA A 450 -23.38 -33.51 -25.65
C ALA A 450 -24.50 -32.61 -25.09
N VAL A 451 -25.31 -33.13 -24.17
CA VAL A 451 -26.39 -32.37 -23.50
C VAL A 451 -25.80 -31.29 -22.61
N ARG A 452 -24.75 -31.60 -21.83
CA ARG A 452 -24.05 -30.59 -21.01
C ARG A 452 -23.53 -29.42 -21.90
N THR A 453 -22.83 -29.74 -22.97
CA THR A 453 -22.27 -28.74 -23.90
C THR A 453 -23.38 -27.88 -24.53
N GLN A 454 -24.51 -28.49 -24.91
CA GLN A 454 -25.66 -27.77 -25.44
C GLN A 454 -26.23 -26.81 -24.40
N ARG A 455 -26.44 -27.26 -23.15
CA ARG A 455 -26.97 -26.42 -22.06
C ARG A 455 -26.01 -25.32 -21.62
N MET A 456 -24.71 -25.57 -21.61
CA MET A 456 -23.70 -24.54 -21.40
C MET A 456 -23.80 -23.45 -22.47
N THR A 457 -23.90 -23.82 -23.74
CA THR A 457 -24.00 -22.86 -24.86
C THR A 457 -25.30 -22.04 -24.77
N GLU A 458 -26.40 -22.67 -24.42
CA GLU A 458 -27.68 -22.01 -24.21
C GLU A 458 -27.62 -21.02 -23.05
N TYR A 459 -27.05 -21.41 -21.90
CA TYR A 459 -26.89 -20.57 -20.72
C TYR A 459 -26.02 -19.36 -21.03
N ARG A 460 -24.88 -19.56 -21.74
CA ARG A 460 -24.03 -18.46 -22.17
C ARG A 460 -24.78 -17.45 -22.99
N ARG A 461 -25.46 -17.92 -24.02
CA ARG A 461 -26.21 -17.04 -24.94
C ARG A 461 -27.32 -16.23 -24.26
N GLN A 462 -27.96 -16.80 -23.22
CA GLN A 462 -29.13 -16.17 -22.61
C GLN A 462 -28.81 -15.29 -21.41
N LEU A 463 -27.80 -15.67 -20.59
CA LEU A 463 -27.67 -15.11 -19.25
C LEU A 463 -26.26 -14.60 -18.89
N THR A 464 -25.23 -14.87 -19.69
CA THR A 464 -23.87 -14.43 -19.32
C THR A 464 -23.32 -13.34 -20.22
N HIS A 465 -23.97 -13.06 -21.34
CA HIS A 465 -23.54 -12.06 -22.30
C HIS A 465 -23.57 -10.64 -21.71
N PRO A 466 -22.60 -9.76 -21.98
CA PRO A 466 -22.56 -8.40 -21.41
C PRO A 466 -23.81 -7.57 -21.76
N ASP A 467 -24.41 -7.76 -22.95
CA ASP A 467 -25.63 -7.05 -23.32
C ASP A 467 -26.79 -7.37 -22.36
N TYR A 468 -26.87 -8.62 -21.86
CA TYR A 468 -27.88 -8.96 -20.84
C TYR A 468 -27.70 -8.13 -19.56
N ALA A 469 -26.45 -7.93 -19.12
CA ALA A 469 -26.16 -7.09 -17.98
C ALA A 469 -26.48 -5.61 -18.27
N ALA A 470 -26.18 -5.12 -19.48
CA ALA A 470 -26.49 -3.77 -19.91
C ALA A 470 -28.00 -3.52 -20.02
N GLU A 471 -28.78 -4.45 -20.60
CA GLU A 471 -30.26 -4.39 -20.65
C GLU A 471 -30.90 -4.28 -19.27
N HIS A 472 -30.25 -4.83 -18.23
CA HIS A 472 -30.71 -4.78 -16.85
C HIS A 472 -30.10 -3.62 -16.04
N GLY A 473 -29.30 -2.75 -16.69
CA GLY A 473 -28.66 -1.60 -16.04
C GLY A 473 -27.59 -1.97 -15.01
N LEU A 474 -26.98 -3.15 -15.13
CA LEU A 474 -25.89 -3.61 -14.26
C LEU A 474 -24.52 -3.11 -14.73
N VAL A 475 -24.39 -2.79 -16.01
CA VAL A 475 -23.30 -2.02 -16.61
C VAL A 475 -23.89 -0.86 -17.41
N ASP A 476 -23.13 0.23 -17.50
CA ASP A 476 -23.59 1.45 -18.20
C ASP A 476 -23.43 1.35 -19.70
N ASP A 477 -22.38 0.67 -20.17
CA ASP A 477 -22.16 0.42 -21.58
C ASP A 477 -21.25 -0.79 -21.83
N VAL A 478 -21.35 -1.35 -23.05
CA VAL A 478 -20.43 -2.35 -23.59
C VAL A 478 -19.51 -1.65 -24.58
N ILE A 479 -18.23 -1.52 -24.21
CA ILE A 479 -17.27 -0.67 -24.90
C ILE A 479 -16.26 -1.47 -25.73
N ASP A 480 -15.74 -0.89 -26.81
CA ASP A 480 -14.58 -1.43 -27.51
C ASP A 480 -13.36 -1.38 -26.58
N PRO A 481 -12.62 -2.49 -26.39
CA PRO A 481 -11.43 -2.49 -25.56
C PRO A 481 -10.43 -1.39 -25.88
N SER A 482 -10.26 -1.04 -27.16
CA SER A 482 -9.35 0.02 -27.59
C SER A 482 -9.77 1.43 -27.14
N ASP A 483 -11.03 1.65 -26.80
CA ASP A 483 -11.55 2.92 -26.30
C ASP A 483 -11.51 3.04 -24.77
N THR A 484 -10.98 2.04 -24.07
CA THR A 484 -10.97 2.00 -22.61
C THR A 484 -10.31 3.24 -21.98
N ARG A 485 -9.14 3.67 -22.48
CA ARG A 485 -8.44 4.86 -21.96
C ARG A 485 -9.24 6.15 -22.13
N PRO A 486 -9.65 6.57 -23.33
CA PRO A 486 -10.41 7.82 -23.49
C PRO A 486 -11.72 7.82 -22.70
N ILE A 487 -12.42 6.69 -22.62
CA ILE A 487 -13.65 6.56 -21.81
C ILE A 487 -13.37 6.74 -20.32
N LEU A 488 -12.31 6.13 -19.79
CA LEU A 488 -11.93 6.31 -18.38
C LEU A 488 -11.55 7.76 -18.07
N ILE A 489 -10.82 8.44 -18.98
CA ILE A 489 -10.44 9.84 -18.82
C ILE A 489 -11.69 10.72 -18.78
N GLU A 490 -12.63 10.54 -19.71
CA GLU A 490 -13.89 11.30 -19.75
C GLU A 490 -14.74 11.04 -18.50
N ALA A 491 -14.89 9.78 -18.10
CA ALA A 491 -15.63 9.37 -16.90
C ALA A 491 -15.06 10.03 -15.65
N LEU A 492 -13.75 9.95 -15.43
CA LEU A 492 -13.09 10.53 -14.26
C LEU A 492 -13.09 12.06 -14.29
N ALA A 493 -13.00 12.68 -15.48
CA ALA A 493 -13.11 14.12 -15.62
C ALA A 493 -14.51 14.62 -15.23
N MET A 494 -15.56 13.93 -15.65
CA MET A 494 -16.95 14.21 -15.26
C MET A 494 -17.15 14.03 -13.75
N LEU A 495 -16.57 12.97 -13.16
CA LEU A 495 -16.71 12.65 -11.73
C LEU A 495 -15.79 13.48 -10.81
N ARG A 496 -14.91 14.33 -11.34
CA ARG A 496 -13.94 15.11 -10.55
C ARG A 496 -14.60 15.98 -9.47
N GLY A 497 -15.82 16.41 -9.68
CA GLY A 497 -16.61 17.18 -8.75
C GLY A 497 -17.52 16.35 -7.83
N LYS A 498 -17.41 15.03 -7.85
CA LYS A 498 -18.26 14.14 -7.01
C LYS A 498 -18.14 14.53 -5.55
N TYR A 499 -19.29 14.68 -4.91
CA TYR A 499 -19.42 14.90 -3.48
C TYR A 499 -20.49 13.97 -2.91
N GLU A 500 -20.07 12.95 -2.22
CA GLU A 500 -20.92 11.94 -1.60
C GLU A 500 -20.48 11.72 -0.15
N PRO A 501 -21.01 12.49 0.81
CA PRO A 501 -20.59 12.38 2.20
C PRO A 501 -21.16 11.11 2.82
N ASN A 502 -20.33 10.38 3.54
CA ASN A 502 -20.76 9.29 4.40
C ASN A 502 -21.70 9.81 5.51
N PRO A 503 -22.65 8.98 6.01
CA PRO A 503 -23.44 9.33 7.18
C PRO A 503 -22.57 9.74 8.37
N VAL A 504 -22.99 10.78 9.09
CA VAL A 504 -22.23 11.25 10.27
C VAL A 504 -22.16 10.12 11.30
N ARG A 505 -20.93 9.68 11.59
CA ARG A 505 -20.66 8.62 12.57
C ARG A 505 -19.35 8.90 13.30
N LYS A 506 -19.16 8.28 14.45
CA LYS A 506 -17.93 8.44 15.23
C LYS A 506 -16.71 7.87 14.47
N HIS A 507 -16.88 6.70 13.89
CA HIS A 507 -15.98 6.01 12.94
C HIS A 507 -16.72 4.82 12.32
N GLY A 508 -16.20 4.24 11.25
CA GLY A 508 -16.68 2.95 10.74
C GLY A 508 -16.43 1.82 11.75
N ASN A 509 -17.13 0.71 11.57
CA ASN A 509 -16.89 -0.55 12.30
C ASN A 509 -16.69 -1.67 11.27
N PRO A 510 -15.54 -1.69 10.56
CA PRO A 510 -15.28 -2.67 9.53
C PRO A 510 -15.19 -4.08 10.10
N PRO A 511 -15.46 -5.13 9.31
CA PRO A 511 -15.19 -6.52 9.69
C PRO A 511 -13.70 -6.71 10.03
N MET A 512 -13.39 -7.26 11.22
CA MET A 512 -12.01 -7.43 11.72
C MET A 512 -11.46 -8.82 11.41
#